data_f7aafe6e8babf05dc46305575f182cd3
#
_entry.id   f7aafe6e8babf05dc46305575f182cd3
#
_cell.length_a   1.000
_cell.length_b   1.000
_cell.length_c   1.000
_cell.angle_alpha   90.00
_cell.angle_beta   90.00
_cell.angle_gamma   90.00
#
_symmetry.space_group_name_H-M   'P 1'
#
loop_
_entity.id
_entity.type
_entity.pdbx_description
1 polymer ?
#
loop_
_entity_poly.entity_id
_entity_poly.type
_entity_poly.pdbx_seq_one_letter_code
_entity_poly.pdbx_strand_id
1 'polypeptide(L)'
;MLVTYVRSSSYNNYEFCQMQYFLTYNLGWRGSSGKRADMGTMAHKVMEILAGLKKFQQDNPRKKWLEIVDDKCGKVRVSKDDLYTDAFVDELIERSIKDYSETSAHKFYRKERKEISDTVYTFLTHNNGQFDPRLRNIYYPEPHFDLPIEEDWAKFDFVDANGNTQKGQLAIKGTIDLVTLLNEDTIEVVDWKTGRRLNWASGEEKTYEKMMNDPQLLLYFYAMSKMFPDFPNRIMSIFFYKDTEGEPDPTPYSFCFTKEDEDRFLGMLKKRVEEIRQNTNPSVLDPTRNDFRCKYLCHFCKNKFEGETDNMCITIEKELVQLGMDEVVKKRTAPDFNIGFYEAPG
;
A
#
# COMPACT_ATOMS: atom_id res chain seq x y z
N MET A 1 -17.87 14.21 -0.10
CA MET A 1 -17.56 12.78 0.19
C MET A 1 -17.08 12.61 1.63
N LEU A 2 -17.43 11.53 2.31
CA LEU A 2 -16.92 11.22 3.65
C LEU A 2 -15.50 10.63 3.54
N VAL A 3 -14.57 11.09 4.39
CA VAL A 3 -13.20 10.58 4.49
C VAL A 3 -12.94 10.23 5.95
N THR A 4 -12.82 8.95 6.23
CA THR A 4 -12.62 8.41 7.59
C THR A 4 -11.17 7.98 7.83
N TYR A 5 -10.48 7.57 6.77
CA TYR A 5 -9.06 7.24 6.82
C TYR A 5 -8.37 7.58 5.48
N VAL A 6 -7.06 7.69 5.53
CA VAL A 6 -6.20 7.85 4.36
C VAL A 6 -5.09 6.81 4.37
N ARG A 7 -4.86 6.19 3.21
CA ARG A 7 -3.68 5.37 2.90
C ARG A 7 -2.89 6.04 1.78
N SER A 8 -1.65 5.69 1.62
CA SER A 8 -0.86 6.16 0.46
C SER A 8 -1.57 5.86 -0.86
N SER A 9 -2.16 4.66 -0.98
CA SER A 9 -2.94 4.25 -2.16
C SER A 9 -4.20 5.10 -2.37
N SER A 10 -4.94 5.47 -1.31
CA SER A 10 -6.14 6.29 -1.42
C SER A 10 -5.81 7.74 -1.79
N TYR A 11 -4.73 8.29 -1.24
CA TYR A 11 -4.25 9.62 -1.57
C TYR A 11 -3.94 9.74 -3.08
N ASN A 12 -3.15 8.79 -3.59
CA ASN A 12 -2.76 8.76 -4.99
C ASN A 12 -3.92 8.42 -5.93
N ASN A 13 -4.89 7.61 -5.47
CA ASN A 13 -6.06 7.23 -6.27
C ASN A 13 -6.96 8.43 -6.56
N TYR A 14 -7.16 9.35 -5.60
CA TYR A 14 -7.93 10.56 -5.82
C TYR A 14 -7.29 11.47 -6.87
N GLU A 15 -5.97 11.58 -6.86
CA GLU A 15 -5.21 12.31 -7.88
C GLU A 15 -5.29 11.64 -9.25
N PHE A 16 -5.24 10.30 -9.29
CA PHE A 16 -5.35 9.53 -10.50
C PHE A 16 -6.74 9.68 -11.15
N CYS A 17 -7.83 9.48 -10.38
CA CYS A 17 -9.20 9.62 -10.87
C CYS A 17 -10.18 9.74 -9.69
N GLN A 18 -10.87 10.87 -9.56
CA GLN A 18 -11.82 11.11 -8.47
C GLN A 18 -13.00 10.12 -8.48
N MET A 19 -13.49 9.74 -9.67
CA MET A 19 -14.54 8.73 -9.81
C MET A 19 -14.08 7.35 -9.34
N GLN A 20 -12.84 6.96 -9.65
CA GLN A 20 -12.28 5.71 -9.15
C GLN A 20 -12.13 5.73 -7.61
N TYR A 21 -11.71 6.87 -7.06
CA TYR A 21 -11.67 7.07 -5.62
C TYR A 21 -13.06 6.90 -4.98
N PHE A 22 -14.09 7.56 -5.54
CA PHE A 22 -15.45 7.49 -5.05
C PHE A 22 -15.99 6.06 -5.05
N LEU A 23 -15.87 5.35 -6.17
CA LEU A 23 -16.28 3.94 -6.28
C LEU A 23 -15.56 3.04 -5.27
N THR A 24 -14.26 3.28 -5.02
CA THR A 24 -13.45 2.43 -4.13
C THR A 24 -13.66 2.76 -2.66
N TYR A 25 -13.58 4.04 -2.28
CA TYR A 25 -13.48 4.45 -0.88
C TYR A 25 -14.78 4.99 -0.29
N ASN A 26 -15.74 5.36 -1.10
CA ASN A 26 -17.06 5.82 -0.64
C ASN A 26 -18.16 4.79 -0.90
N LEU A 27 -18.08 4.05 -2.01
CA LEU A 27 -19.07 3.03 -2.33
C LEU A 27 -18.58 1.59 -2.03
N GLY A 28 -17.30 1.40 -1.71
CA GLY A 28 -16.74 0.11 -1.29
C GLY A 28 -16.49 -0.91 -2.41
N TRP A 29 -16.65 -0.52 -3.66
CA TRP A 29 -16.39 -1.42 -4.78
C TRP A 29 -14.89 -1.66 -4.96
N ARG A 30 -14.50 -2.92 -5.03
CA ARG A 30 -13.10 -3.30 -5.23
C ARG A 30 -12.88 -3.83 -6.63
N GLY A 31 -11.79 -3.39 -7.25
CA GLY A 31 -11.30 -4.00 -8.48
C GLY A 31 -10.61 -5.33 -8.20
N SER A 32 -10.57 -6.21 -9.21
CA SER A 32 -9.66 -7.36 -9.15
C SER A 32 -8.21 -6.86 -9.20
N SER A 33 -7.34 -7.53 -8.45
CA SER A 33 -5.91 -7.28 -8.54
C SER A 33 -5.39 -7.58 -9.96
N GLY A 34 -4.48 -6.78 -10.45
CA GLY A 34 -3.83 -7.04 -11.74
C GLY A 34 -2.69 -8.06 -11.56
N LYS A 35 -2.42 -8.85 -12.60
CA LYS A 35 -1.37 -9.89 -12.58
C LYS A 35 -0.02 -9.39 -12.08
N ARG A 36 0.39 -8.18 -12.47
CA ARG A 36 1.66 -7.57 -12.01
C ARG A 36 1.64 -7.19 -10.54
N ALA A 37 0.49 -6.76 -10.02
CA ALA A 37 0.33 -6.50 -8.59
C ALA A 37 0.43 -7.79 -7.78
N ASP A 38 -0.20 -8.88 -8.26
CA ASP A 38 -0.09 -10.20 -7.62
C ASP A 38 1.37 -10.69 -7.59
N MET A 39 2.11 -10.52 -8.69
CA MET A 39 3.55 -10.85 -8.73
C MET A 39 4.36 -10.03 -7.70
N GLY A 40 4.05 -8.75 -7.57
CA GLY A 40 4.62 -7.89 -6.53
C GLY A 40 4.33 -8.41 -5.13
N THR A 41 3.08 -8.74 -4.86
CA THR A 41 2.66 -9.30 -3.57
C THR A 41 3.39 -10.60 -3.23
N MET A 42 3.61 -11.49 -4.23
CA MET A 42 4.39 -12.72 -4.03
C MET A 42 5.84 -12.43 -3.65
N ALA A 43 6.50 -11.47 -4.32
CA ALA A 43 7.87 -11.09 -3.99
C ALA A 43 7.96 -10.47 -2.58
N HIS A 44 7.03 -9.57 -2.22
CA HIS A 44 6.95 -8.99 -0.87
C HIS A 44 6.74 -10.06 0.19
N LYS A 45 5.88 -11.05 -0.05
CA LYS A 45 5.63 -12.16 0.90
C LYS A 45 6.90 -12.96 1.19
N VAL A 46 7.75 -13.19 0.20
CA VAL A 46 9.06 -13.85 0.44
C VAL A 46 9.94 -12.97 1.34
N MET A 47 10.02 -11.67 1.08
CA MET A 47 10.82 -10.73 1.87
C MET A 47 10.31 -10.63 3.32
N GLU A 48 8.99 -10.59 3.52
CA GLU A 48 8.32 -10.60 4.82
C GLU A 48 8.66 -11.86 5.63
N ILE A 49 8.55 -13.05 5.01
CA ILE A 49 8.88 -14.33 5.67
C ILE A 49 10.35 -14.36 6.09
N LEU A 50 11.27 -13.93 5.21
CA LEU A 50 12.69 -13.85 5.53
C LEU A 50 12.97 -12.89 6.68
N ALA A 51 12.30 -11.71 6.69
CA ALA A 51 12.38 -10.74 7.79
C ALA A 51 11.85 -11.34 9.11
N GLY A 52 10.69 -12.01 9.07
CA GLY A 52 10.10 -12.66 10.24
C GLY A 52 10.98 -13.75 10.83
N LEU A 53 11.57 -14.61 9.99
CA LEU A 53 12.51 -15.64 10.41
C LEU A 53 13.79 -15.05 11.00
N LYS A 54 14.30 -13.96 10.41
CA LYS A 54 15.45 -13.24 10.94
C LYS A 54 15.14 -12.62 12.30
N LYS A 55 13.99 -11.98 12.45
CA LYS A 55 13.52 -11.46 13.75
C LYS A 55 13.42 -12.56 14.80
N PHE A 56 12.82 -13.70 14.43
CA PHE A 56 12.75 -14.86 15.31
C PHE A 56 14.14 -15.36 15.72
N GLN A 57 15.12 -15.38 14.79
CA GLN A 57 16.50 -15.73 15.07
C GLN A 57 17.15 -14.78 16.09
N GLN A 58 16.91 -13.46 15.94
CA GLN A 58 17.44 -12.45 16.84
C GLN A 58 16.88 -12.63 18.26
N ASP A 59 15.55 -12.83 18.37
CA ASP A 59 14.86 -12.99 19.64
C ASP A 59 15.13 -14.35 20.32
N ASN A 60 15.57 -15.36 19.54
CA ASN A 60 15.80 -16.71 20.01
C ASN A 60 17.20 -17.22 19.58
N PRO A 61 18.31 -16.60 20.01
CA PRO A 61 19.65 -16.88 19.46
C PRO A 61 20.14 -18.30 19.71
N ARG A 62 19.59 -19.02 20.72
CA ARG A 62 19.98 -20.39 21.06
C ARG A 62 19.22 -21.47 20.29
N LYS A 63 18.11 -21.11 19.59
CA LYS A 63 17.35 -22.09 18.82
C LYS A 63 18.08 -22.45 17.53
N LYS A 64 18.12 -23.74 17.22
CA LYS A 64 18.68 -24.28 15.95
C LYS A 64 17.68 -24.18 14.80
N TRP A 65 16.38 -24.24 15.11
CA TRP A 65 15.29 -24.16 14.16
C TRP A 65 14.54 -22.84 14.34
N LEU A 66 14.32 -22.16 13.24
CA LEU A 66 13.54 -20.93 13.13
C LEU A 66 12.15 -21.29 12.63
N GLU A 67 11.14 -20.66 13.18
CA GLU A 67 9.75 -20.98 12.86
C GLU A 67 8.87 -19.75 13.00
N ILE A 68 8.04 -19.50 11.98
CA ILE A 68 6.98 -18.49 12.00
C ILE A 68 5.70 -19.11 11.45
N VAL A 69 4.57 -18.47 11.74
CA VAL A 69 3.28 -18.78 11.12
C VAL A 69 2.87 -17.57 10.30
N ASP A 70 2.76 -17.76 9.02
CA ASP A 70 2.32 -16.76 8.05
C ASP A 70 0.86 -17.02 7.66
N ASP A 71 0.10 -15.97 7.40
CA ASP A 71 -1.34 -16.05 7.13
C ASP A 71 -1.66 -16.73 5.79
N LYS A 72 -0.74 -16.64 4.81
CA LYS A 72 -0.88 -17.23 3.47
C LYS A 72 -0.08 -18.51 3.33
N CYS A 73 1.19 -18.44 3.64
CA CYS A 73 2.11 -19.57 3.50
C CYS A 73 2.03 -20.56 4.67
N GLY A 74 1.24 -20.28 5.72
CA GLY A 74 1.10 -21.14 6.88
C GLY A 74 2.41 -21.28 7.67
N LYS A 75 2.66 -22.46 8.25
CA LYS A 75 3.86 -22.68 9.04
C LYS A 75 5.10 -22.80 8.17
N VAL A 76 6.07 -21.91 8.40
CA VAL A 76 7.41 -21.94 7.76
C VAL A 76 8.44 -22.28 8.81
N ARG A 77 9.28 -23.29 8.53
CA ARG A 77 10.33 -23.75 9.43
C ARG A 77 11.59 -24.04 8.66
N VAL A 78 12.72 -23.53 9.15
CA VAL A 78 14.04 -23.68 8.52
C VAL A 78 15.12 -23.83 9.59
N SER A 79 16.24 -24.49 9.28
CA SER A 79 17.41 -24.46 10.17
C SER A 79 18.06 -23.07 10.13
N LYS A 80 18.79 -22.74 11.19
CA LYS A 80 19.49 -21.45 11.27
C LYS A 80 20.50 -21.27 10.14
N ASP A 81 21.14 -22.35 9.72
CA ASP A 81 22.17 -22.33 8.67
C ASP A 81 21.53 -22.26 7.27
N ASP A 82 20.40 -22.94 7.06
CA ASP A 82 19.71 -22.97 5.77
C ASP A 82 18.98 -21.66 5.45
N LEU A 83 18.69 -20.80 6.44
CA LEU A 83 18.07 -19.49 6.23
C LEU A 83 18.77 -18.65 5.15
N TYR A 84 20.08 -18.81 5.03
CA TYR A 84 20.94 -18.03 4.13
C TYR A 84 21.19 -18.71 2.79
N THR A 85 20.62 -19.88 2.55
CA THR A 85 20.83 -20.64 1.30
C THR A 85 19.86 -20.21 0.20
N ASP A 86 20.33 -20.25 -1.05
CA ASP A 86 19.47 -20.02 -2.22
C ASP A 86 18.39 -21.08 -2.33
N ALA A 87 18.67 -22.33 -1.95
CA ALA A 87 17.69 -23.40 -1.97
C ALA A 87 16.46 -23.11 -1.11
N PHE A 88 16.64 -22.46 0.05
CA PHE A 88 15.52 -22.06 0.89
C PHE A 88 14.76 -20.86 0.31
N VAL A 89 15.46 -19.91 -0.30
CA VAL A 89 14.83 -18.78 -1.01
C VAL A 89 13.97 -19.28 -2.17
N ASP A 90 14.50 -20.23 -2.97
CA ASP A 90 13.75 -20.84 -4.07
C ASP A 90 12.51 -21.59 -3.58
N GLU A 91 12.61 -22.32 -2.46
CA GLU A 91 11.44 -22.96 -1.82
C GLU A 91 10.37 -21.94 -1.43
N LEU A 92 10.77 -20.82 -0.82
CA LEU A 92 9.83 -19.76 -0.43
C LEU A 92 9.17 -19.09 -1.64
N ILE A 93 9.91 -18.84 -2.71
CA ILE A 93 9.40 -18.29 -3.96
C ILE A 93 8.33 -19.23 -4.54
N GLU A 94 8.64 -20.51 -4.70
CA GLU A 94 7.69 -21.49 -5.23
C GLU A 94 6.45 -21.65 -4.34
N ARG A 95 6.64 -21.64 -3.03
CA ARG A 95 5.55 -21.69 -2.07
C ARG A 95 4.64 -20.47 -2.18
N SER A 96 5.20 -19.26 -2.19
CA SER A 96 4.44 -18.01 -2.37
C SER A 96 3.65 -18.02 -3.69
N ILE A 97 4.28 -18.44 -4.79
CA ILE A 97 3.61 -18.54 -6.10
C ILE A 97 2.44 -19.53 -6.04
N LYS A 98 2.63 -20.68 -5.40
CA LYS A 98 1.59 -21.71 -5.26
C LYS A 98 0.41 -21.17 -4.47
N ASP A 99 0.65 -20.64 -3.28
CA ASP A 99 -0.39 -20.20 -2.36
C ASP A 99 -1.22 -19.04 -2.94
N TYR A 100 -0.56 -18.08 -3.59
CA TYR A 100 -1.27 -17.00 -4.29
C TYR A 100 -1.98 -17.46 -5.58
N SER A 101 -1.47 -18.47 -6.30
CA SER A 101 -2.11 -19.00 -7.49
C SER A 101 -3.44 -19.69 -7.19
N GLU A 102 -3.65 -20.15 -5.97
CA GLU A 102 -4.91 -20.77 -5.54
C GLU A 102 -6.05 -19.75 -5.38
N THR A 103 -5.72 -18.49 -5.06
CA THR A 103 -6.68 -17.41 -4.80
C THR A 103 -6.72 -16.34 -5.90
N SER A 104 -5.68 -16.24 -6.73
CA SER A 104 -5.60 -15.28 -7.82
C SER A 104 -6.44 -15.70 -9.03
N ALA A 105 -7.05 -14.70 -9.70
CA ALA A 105 -7.68 -14.90 -11.01
C ALA A 105 -6.66 -15.13 -12.15
N HIS A 106 -5.35 -15.02 -11.86
CA HIS A 106 -4.29 -15.07 -12.85
C HIS A 106 -3.49 -16.37 -12.80
N LYS A 107 -2.98 -16.79 -13.98
CA LYS A 107 -2.03 -17.90 -14.09
C LYS A 107 -0.62 -17.36 -14.27
N PHE A 108 0.33 -17.95 -13.53
CA PHE A 108 1.75 -17.55 -13.56
C PHE A 108 2.57 -18.63 -14.26
N TYR A 109 3.01 -18.29 -15.48
CA TYR A 109 3.80 -19.21 -16.33
C TYR A 109 5.30 -19.02 -16.06
N ARG A 110 6.14 -19.74 -16.79
CA ARG A 110 7.61 -19.72 -16.61
C ARG A 110 8.21 -18.31 -16.63
N LYS A 111 7.68 -17.40 -17.49
CA LYS A 111 8.17 -16.02 -17.60
C LYS A 111 7.90 -15.24 -16.31
N GLU A 112 6.66 -15.30 -15.82
CA GLU A 112 6.26 -14.58 -14.60
C GLU A 112 6.96 -15.14 -13.36
N ARG A 113 7.09 -16.47 -13.25
CA ARG A 113 7.84 -17.13 -12.16
C ARG A 113 9.29 -16.67 -12.15
N LYS A 114 9.93 -16.62 -13.33
CA LYS A 114 11.30 -16.09 -13.45
C LYS A 114 11.37 -14.63 -13.02
N GLU A 115 10.42 -13.78 -13.44
CA GLU A 115 10.40 -12.36 -13.06
C GLU A 115 10.24 -12.17 -11.55
N ILE A 116 9.42 -12.98 -10.87
CA ILE A 116 9.27 -12.97 -9.40
C ILE A 116 10.61 -13.36 -8.74
N SER A 117 11.24 -14.43 -9.22
CA SER A 117 12.53 -14.89 -8.72
C SER A 117 13.62 -13.83 -8.92
N ASP A 118 13.75 -13.28 -10.14
CA ASP A 118 14.72 -12.22 -10.44
C ASP A 118 14.51 -10.99 -9.54
N THR A 119 13.25 -10.64 -9.24
CA THR A 119 12.91 -9.53 -8.35
C THR A 119 13.39 -9.79 -6.92
N VAL A 120 13.06 -10.96 -6.37
CA VAL A 120 13.47 -11.36 -5.00
C VAL A 120 15.01 -11.38 -4.90
N TYR A 121 15.67 -12.05 -5.83
CA TYR A 121 17.13 -12.11 -5.81
C TYR A 121 17.79 -10.74 -5.98
N THR A 122 17.20 -9.84 -6.77
CA THR A 122 17.70 -8.47 -6.87
C THR A 122 17.63 -7.76 -5.52
N PHE A 123 16.52 -7.87 -4.80
CA PHE A 123 16.39 -7.29 -3.45
C PHE A 123 17.39 -7.87 -2.45
N LEU A 124 17.65 -9.18 -2.55
CA LEU A 124 18.57 -9.87 -1.65
C LEU A 124 20.05 -9.61 -1.95
N THR A 125 20.42 -9.39 -3.22
CA THR A 125 21.83 -9.36 -3.62
C THR A 125 22.36 -7.97 -3.98
N HIS A 126 21.48 -7.02 -4.25
CA HIS A 126 21.87 -5.65 -4.64
C HIS A 126 22.82 -5.05 -3.61
N ASN A 127 23.92 -4.48 -4.10
CA ASN A 127 24.94 -3.81 -3.28
C ASN A 127 25.38 -4.64 -2.06
N ASN A 128 25.76 -5.91 -2.30
CA ASN A 128 26.18 -6.87 -1.28
C ASN A 128 25.11 -7.15 -0.22
N GLY A 129 23.84 -7.15 -0.58
CA GLY A 129 22.75 -7.48 0.32
C GLY A 129 22.30 -6.33 1.22
N GLN A 130 22.53 -5.09 0.79
CA GLN A 130 22.13 -3.90 1.57
C GLN A 130 20.67 -3.94 2.02
N PHE A 131 19.78 -4.51 1.20
CA PHE A 131 18.35 -4.61 1.47
C PHE A 131 17.88 -6.03 1.79
N ASP A 132 18.80 -6.97 1.98
CA ASP A 132 18.49 -8.33 2.40
C ASP A 132 18.10 -8.36 3.89
N PRO A 133 16.85 -8.68 4.24
CA PRO A 133 16.40 -8.69 5.62
C PRO A 133 17.19 -9.68 6.49
N ARG A 134 17.75 -10.75 5.91
CA ARG A 134 18.54 -11.75 6.63
C ARG A 134 19.86 -11.18 7.19
N LEU A 135 20.39 -10.13 6.53
CA LEU A 135 21.64 -9.46 6.90
C LEU A 135 21.43 -8.22 7.78
N ARG A 136 20.17 -7.86 8.06
CA ARG A 136 19.79 -6.66 8.82
C ARG A 136 19.48 -6.98 10.28
N ASN A 137 19.56 -5.95 11.12
CA ASN A 137 19.01 -6.01 12.47
C ASN A 137 17.52 -5.61 12.40
N ILE A 138 16.65 -6.62 12.41
CA ILE A 138 15.20 -6.39 12.26
C ILE A 138 14.63 -5.84 13.57
N TYR A 139 14.03 -4.66 13.50
CA TYR A 139 13.28 -4.10 14.60
C TYR A 139 11.84 -4.60 14.56
N TYR A 140 11.16 -4.43 13.43
CA TYR A 140 9.79 -4.91 13.23
C TYR A 140 9.58 -5.37 11.77
N PRO A 141 9.25 -6.65 11.52
CA PRO A 141 8.86 -7.11 10.20
C PRO A 141 7.41 -6.73 9.92
N GLU A 142 7.13 -6.09 8.81
CA GLU A 142 5.81 -5.73 8.30
C GLU A 142 4.84 -5.08 9.33
N PRO A 143 5.22 -3.98 10.02
CA PRO A 143 4.30 -3.34 10.96
C PRO A 143 3.08 -2.75 10.26
N HIS A 144 1.89 -3.06 10.75
CA HIS A 144 0.65 -2.38 10.41
C HIS A 144 0.43 -1.18 11.33
N PHE A 145 -0.16 -0.13 10.79
CA PHE A 145 -0.54 1.02 11.59
C PHE A 145 -1.96 1.50 11.26
N ASP A 146 -2.63 1.98 12.29
CA ASP A 146 -3.93 2.64 12.26
C ASP A 146 -3.87 3.77 13.30
N LEU A 147 -3.50 4.98 12.86
CA LEU A 147 -3.14 6.08 13.74
C LEU A 147 -4.08 7.27 13.50
N PRO A 148 -4.74 7.78 14.54
CA PRO A 148 -5.54 8.99 14.42
C PRO A 148 -4.66 10.20 14.13
N ILE A 149 -5.20 11.14 13.37
CA ILE A 149 -4.61 12.47 13.20
C ILE A 149 -5.16 13.36 14.30
N GLU A 150 -4.32 13.70 15.27
CA GLU A 150 -4.70 14.44 16.48
C GLU A 150 -4.89 15.95 16.25
N GLU A 151 -5.39 16.32 15.07
CA GLU A 151 -5.63 17.71 14.67
C GLU A 151 -7.14 18.02 14.67
N ASP A 152 -7.53 19.24 15.02
CA ASP A 152 -8.95 19.64 15.05
C ASP A 152 -9.62 19.53 13.69
N TRP A 153 -8.91 19.83 12.60
CA TRP A 153 -9.43 19.69 11.23
C TRP A 153 -9.70 18.25 10.82
N ALA A 154 -9.11 17.29 11.52
CA ALA A 154 -9.27 15.85 11.25
C ALA A 154 -10.55 15.26 11.87
N LYS A 155 -11.21 16.00 12.76
CA LYS A 155 -12.50 15.62 13.34
C LYS A 155 -13.61 15.80 12.31
N PHE A 156 -14.63 14.94 12.38
CA PHE A 156 -15.82 15.03 11.53
C PHE A 156 -17.03 14.41 12.22
N ASP A 157 -18.22 14.91 11.84
CA ASP A 157 -19.49 14.30 12.24
C ASP A 157 -20.04 13.50 11.05
N PHE A 158 -20.69 12.38 11.33
CA PHE A 158 -21.39 11.59 10.33
C PHE A 158 -22.66 10.99 10.92
N VAL A 159 -23.61 10.63 10.05
CA VAL A 159 -24.85 9.97 10.47
C VAL A 159 -24.69 8.47 10.24
N ASP A 160 -24.90 7.68 11.28
CA ASP A 160 -24.82 6.22 11.21
C ASP A 160 -26.06 5.61 10.52
N ALA A 161 -26.06 4.30 10.32
CA ALA A 161 -27.17 3.58 9.70
C ALA A 161 -28.50 3.68 10.47
N ASN A 162 -28.46 4.05 11.76
CA ASN A 162 -29.63 4.23 12.63
C ASN A 162 -30.13 5.69 12.66
N GLY A 163 -29.46 6.60 11.92
CA GLY A 163 -29.79 8.01 11.89
C GLY A 163 -29.19 8.82 13.05
N ASN A 164 -28.29 8.27 13.86
CA ASN A 164 -27.65 8.99 14.94
C ASN A 164 -26.40 9.71 14.45
N THR A 165 -26.20 10.96 14.92
CA THR A 165 -24.96 11.69 14.68
C THR A 165 -23.84 11.13 15.53
N GLN A 166 -22.78 10.66 14.89
CA GLN A 166 -21.56 10.13 15.50
C GLN A 166 -20.39 11.07 15.24
N LYS A 167 -19.41 11.04 16.14
CA LYS A 167 -18.16 11.78 15.96
C LYS A 167 -17.07 10.83 15.50
N GLY A 168 -16.37 11.20 14.43
CA GLY A 168 -15.25 10.46 13.88
C GLY A 168 -13.95 11.25 13.96
N GLN A 169 -12.85 10.53 13.91
CA GLN A 169 -11.50 11.06 13.80
C GLN A 169 -10.84 10.47 12.56
N LEU A 170 -10.27 11.32 11.72
CA LEU A 170 -9.49 10.88 10.57
C LEU A 170 -8.28 10.07 11.04
N ALA A 171 -8.05 8.93 10.41
CA ALA A 171 -6.87 8.12 10.66
C ALA A 171 -6.00 7.97 9.42
N ILE A 172 -4.71 7.71 9.62
CA ILE A 172 -3.84 7.17 8.58
C ILE A 172 -3.68 5.67 8.81
N LYS A 173 -3.77 4.88 7.73
CA LYS A 173 -3.63 3.42 7.79
C LYS A 173 -2.62 2.94 6.77
N GLY A 174 -1.87 1.92 7.13
CA GLY A 174 -0.92 1.35 6.19
C GLY A 174 -0.16 0.16 6.75
N THR A 175 0.72 -0.33 5.89
CA THR A 175 1.68 -1.37 6.22
C THR A 175 3.04 -0.90 5.73
N ILE A 176 4.05 -1.04 6.55
CA ILE A 176 5.45 -0.78 6.21
C ILE A 176 6.09 -2.14 5.95
N ASP A 177 6.85 -2.28 4.86
CA ASP A 177 7.41 -3.58 4.50
C ASP A 177 8.42 -4.08 5.55
N LEU A 178 9.28 -3.19 6.05
CA LEU A 178 10.30 -3.54 7.03
C LEU A 178 10.77 -2.34 7.85
N VAL A 179 10.97 -2.54 9.14
CA VAL A 179 11.69 -1.60 10.02
C VAL A 179 12.96 -2.26 10.55
N THR A 180 14.12 -1.64 10.32
CA THR A 180 15.42 -2.12 10.80
C THR A 180 16.05 -1.15 11.78
N LEU A 181 16.88 -1.66 12.68
CA LEU A 181 17.68 -0.88 13.60
C LEU A 181 19.09 -0.71 13.03
N LEU A 182 19.49 0.52 12.72
CA LEU A 182 20.82 0.83 12.23
C LEU A 182 21.82 1.02 13.36
N ASN A 183 21.37 1.68 14.43
CA ASN A 183 22.09 1.84 15.70
C ASN A 183 21.09 2.15 16.83
N GLU A 184 21.56 2.47 18.03
CA GLU A 184 20.71 2.72 19.21
C GLU A 184 19.71 3.88 19.03
N ASP A 185 20.04 4.87 18.19
CA ASP A 185 19.24 6.08 17.99
C ASP A 185 18.56 6.16 16.60
N THR A 186 18.80 5.19 15.71
CA THR A 186 18.42 5.29 14.32
C THR A 186 17.70 4.05 13.83
N ILE A 187 16.47 4.25 13.35
CA ILE A 187 15.72 3.22 12.64
C ILE A 187 15.59 3.56 11.15
N GLU A 188 15.45 2.53 10.34
CA GLU A 188 15.23 2.65 8.91
C GLU A 188 13.97 1.89 8.50
N VAL A 189 13.11 2.55 7.74
CA VAL A 189 12.06 1.88 6.96
C VAL A 189 12.65 1.48 5.62
N VAL A 190 12.38 0.25 5.22
CA VAL A 190 12.65 -0.22 3.85
C VAL A 190 11.32 -0.52 3.18
N ASP A 191 11.12 0.05 1.99
CA ASP A 191 9.95 -0.16 1.14
C ASP A 191 10.42 -0.68 -0.22
N TRP A 192 10.09 -1.93 -0.56
CA TRP A 192 10.46 -2.53 -1.84
C TRP A 192 9.40 -2.25 -2.91
N LYS A 193 9.82 -1.80 -4.08
CA LYS A 193 8.95 -1.49 -5.21
C LYS A 193 9.24 -2.40 -6.42
N THR A 194 8.32 -3.30 -6.68
CA THR A 194 8.36 -4.22 -7.83
C THR A 194 7.83 -3.60 -9.12
N GLY A 195 7.09 -2.49 -9.00
CA GLY A 195 6.53 -1.73 -10.10
C GLY A 195 7.54 -0.80 -10.77
N ARG A 196 7.08 -0.12 -11.83
CA ARG A 196 7.85 0.92 -12.51
C ARG A 196 8.08 2.12 -11.59
N ARG A 197 9.25 2.76 -11.73
CA ARG A 197 9.61 4.02 -11.06
C ARG A 197 8.88 5.21 -11.68
N LEU A 198 7.56 5.15 -11.64
CA LEU A 198 6.67 6.06 -12.35
C LEU A 198 5.51 6.53 -11.45
N ASN A 199 5.15 7.81 -11.54
CA ASN A 199 3.88 8.30 -11.04
C ASN A 199 2.79 8.01 -12.07
N TRP A 200 1.86 7.13 -11.76
CA TRP A 200 0.81 6.71 -12.68
C TRP A 200 -0.24 7.79 -12.98
N ALA A 201 -0.38 8.81 -12.12
CA ALA A 201 -1.29 9.91 -12.37
C ALA A 201 -0.72 10.91 -13.38
N SER A 202 0.56 11.30 -13.22
CA SER A 202 1.22 12.28 -14.09
C SER A 202 2.00 11.67 -15.26
N GLY A 203 2.36 10.39 -15.18
CA GLY A 203 3.24 9.74 -16.15
C GLY A 203 4.73 10.10 -15.99
N GLU A 204 5.09 10.77 -14.90
CA GLU A 204 6.45 11.25 -14.67
C GLU A 204 7.30 10.25 -13.88
N GLU A 205 8.61 10.26 -14.15
CA GLU A 205 9.57 9.50 -13.36
C GLU A 205 9.59 9.98 -11.89
N LYS A 206 9.68 9.03 -10.96
CA LYS A 206 9.95 9.26 -9.55
C LYS A 206 11.45 9.44 -9.32
N THR A 207 11.95 10.66 -9.56
CA THR A 207 13.34 11.03 -9.24
C THR A 207 13.51 11.25 -7.74
N TYR A 208 14.78 11.32 -7.28
CA TYR A 208 15.09 11.58 -5.87
C TYR A 208 14.40 12.87 -5.37
N GLU A 209 14.47 13.96 -6.13
CA GLU A 209 13.91 15.27 -5.77
C GLU A 209 12.37 15.22 -5.66
N LYS A 210 11.71 14.49 -6.58
CA LYS A 210 10.26 14.32 -6.52
C LYS A 210 9.83 13.45 -5.34
N MET A 211 10.63 12.45 -5.00
CA MET A 211 10.36 11.57 -3.87
C MET A 211 10.45 12.26 -2.50
N MET A 212 11.19 13.37 -2.37
CA MET A 212 11.19 14.22 -1.17
C MET A 212 9.79 14.74 -0.79
N ASN A 213 8.89 14.83 -1.75
CA ASN A 213 7.50 15.26 -1.56
C ASN A 213 6.49 14.12 -1.84
N ASP A 214 6.95 12.87 -1.92
CA ASP A 214 6.05 11.73 -2.17
C ASP A 214 5.14 11.51 -0.95
N PRO A 215 3.81 11.56 -1.12
CA PRO A 215 2.87 11.41 0.00
C PRO A 215 3.01 10.09 0.75
N GLN A 216 3.46 9.01 0.09
CA GLN A 216 3.69 7.72 0.74
C GLN A 216 4.86 7.77 1.70
N LEU A 217 6.00 8.35 1.29
CA LEU A 217 7.18 8.43 2.12
C LEU A 217 6.94 9.35 3.33
N LEU A 218 6.28 10.49 3.10
CA LEU A 218 5.92 11.41 4.17
C LEU A 218 4.92 10.79 5.15
N LEU A 219 3.95 10.02 4.65
CA LEU A 219 2.99 9.29 5.48
C LEU A 219 3.70 8.24 6.35
N TYR A 220 4.62 7.48 5.77
CA TYR A 220 5.40 6.49 6.52
C TYR A 220 6.30 7.16 7.56
N PHE A 221 6.95 8.27 7.21
CA PHE A 221 7.75 9.03 8.16
C PHE A 221 6.91 9.54 9.34
N TYR A 222 5.73 10.12 9.08
CA TYR A 222 4.79 10.54 10.12
C TYR A 222 4.34 9.34 10.98
N ALA A 223 3.97 8.22 10.36
CA ALA A 223 3.59 7.01 11.11
C ALA A 223 4.74 6.53 12.01
N MET A 224 5.96 6.50 11.50
CA MET A 224 7.15 6.12 12.27
C MET A 224 7.41 7.04 13.45
N SER A 225 7.20 8.36 13.29
CA SER A 225 7.39 9.32 14.39
C SER A 225 6.41 9.11 15.54
N LYS A 226 5.21 8.56 15.23
CA LYS A 226 4.19 8.24 16.23
C LYS A 226 4.36 6.84 16.82
N MET A 227 4.72 5.86 16.01
CA MET A 227 4.90 4.48 16.46
C MET A 227 6.17 4.28 17.29
N PHE A 228 7.22 4.99 16.94
CA PHE A 228 8.56 4.83 17.52
C PHE A 228 9.16 6.18 17.96
N PRO A 229 8.53 6.84 18.95
CA PRO A 229 8.92 8.18 19.40
C PRO A 229 10.32 8.22 20.03
N ASP A 230 10.79 7.10 20.58
CA ASP A 230 12.09 6.98 21.24
C ASP A 230 13.28 7.05 20.26
N PHE A 231 13.05 6.89 18.96
CA PHE A 231 14.11 7.00 17.95
C PHE A 231 14.14 8.41 17.35
N PRO A 232 15.17 9.21 17.64
CA PRO A 232 15.27 10.56 17.09
C PRO A 232 15.56 10.58 15.59
N ASN A 233 16.28 9.56 15.09
CA ASN A 233 16.69 9.47 13.68
C ASN A 233 15.89 8.41 12.94
N ARG A 234 15.27 8.81 11.83
CA ARG A 234 14.43 7.93 11.01
C ARG A 234 14.81 8.08 9.55
N ILE A 235 15.18 6.98 8.92
CA ILE A 235 15.54 6.94 7.50
C ILE A 235 14.42 6.24 6.74
N MET A 236 13.98 6.84 5.63
CA MET A 236 13.03 6.25 4.69
C MET A 236 13.79 5.78 3.46
N SER A 237 13.97 4.48 3.32
CA SER A 237 14.62 3.87 2.15
C SER A 237 13.58 3.20 1.26
N ILE A 238 13.59 3.55 -0.01
CA ILE A 238 12.74 2.95 -1.03
C ILE A 238 13.61 2.34 -2.11
N PHE A 239 13.32 1.09 -2.49
CA PHE A 239 14.09 0.37 -3.46
C PHE A 239 13.23 -0.02 -4.66
N PHE A 240 13.47 0.63 -5.81
CA PHE A 240 12.80 0.31 -7.06
C PHE A 240 13.55 -0.80 -7.80
N TYR A 241 12.80 -1.82 -8.25
CA TYR A 241 13.35 -2.88 -9.10
C TYR A 241 13.41 -2.47 -10.58
N LYS A 242 12.50 -1.62 -11.04
CA LYS A 242 12.33 -1.27 -12.46
C LYS A 242 12.43 0.24 -12.71
N ASP A 243 12.89 0.57 -13.89
CA ASP A 243 12.85 1.92 -14.46
C ASP A 243 11.42 2.37 -14.88
N THR A 244 11.32 3.46 -15.63
CA THR A 244 10.06 3.99 -16.17
C THR A 244 9.46 3.14 -17.28
N GLU A 245 10.29 2.41 -18.04
CA GLU A 245 9.86 1.55 -19.13
C GLU A 245 9.47 0.15 -18.65
N GLY A 246 9.92 -0.22 -17.48
CA GLY A 246 9.64 -1.50 -16.84
C GLY A 246 10.74 -2.53 -17.00
N GLU A 247 11.91 -2.07 -17.41
CA GLU A 247 13.12 -2.88 -17.45
C GLU A 247 13.81 -2.90 -16.07
N PRO A 248 14.53 -3.98 -15.72
CA PRO A 248 15.27 -4.05 -14.48
C PRO A 248 16.32 -2.94 -14.36
N ASP A 249 16.13 -2.04 -13.40
CA ASP A 249 17.05 -0.96 -13.06
C ASP A 249 17.01 -0.72 -11.55
N PRO A 250 17.71 -1.57 -10.76
CA PRO A 250 17.69 -1.52 -9.31
C PRO A 250 18.19 -0.17 -8.79
N THR A 251 17.29 0.64 -8.24
CA THR A 251 17.60 1.99 -7.79
C THR A 251 17.07 2.23 -6.37
N PRO A 252 17.95 2.28 -5.35
CA PRO A 252 17.59 2.69 -4.01
C PRO A 252 17.68 4.20 -3.82
N TYR A 253 16.73 4.76 -3.06
CA TYR A 253 16.81 6.11 -2.52
C TYR A 253 16.63 6.05 -1.01
N SER A 254 17.39 6.86 -0.28
CA SER A 254 17.26 6.99 1.17
C SER A 254 17.09 8.46 1.56
N PHE A 255 16.12 8.74 2.42
CA PHE A 255 15.72 10.09 2.82
C PHE A 255 15.79 10.21 4.32
N CYS A 256 16.31 11.34 4.79
CA CYS A 256 16.22 11.79 6.16
C CYS A 256 15.22 12.94 6.21
N PHE A 257 14.07 12.70 6.81
CA PHE A 257 13.04 13.71 7.01
C PHE A 257 13.15 14.35 8.40
N THR A 258 12.58 15.53 8.54
CA THR A 258 12.65 16.37 9.74
C THR A 258 11.24 16.65 10.29
N LYS A 259 11.16 17.42 11.37
CA LYS A 259 9.86 17.85 11.91
C LYS A 259 9.10 18.76 10.94
N GLU A 260 9.79 19.58 10.16
CA GLU A 260 9.19 20.40 9.12
C GLU A 260 8.54 19.55 8.02
N ASP A 261 9.06 18.35 7.76
CA ASP A 261 8.46 17.39 6.82
C ASP A 261 7.17 16.77 7.36
N GLU A 262 7.08 16.55 8.69
CA GLU A 262 5.81 16.14 9.32
C GLU A 262 4.76 17.24 9.17
N ASP A 263 5.11 18.49 9.43
CA ASP A 263 4.19 19.62 9.33
C ASP A 263 3.76 19.84 7.87
N ARG A 264 4.68 19.67 6.92
CA ARG A 264 4.37 19.67 5.48
C ARG A 264 3.41 18.55 5.11
N PHE A 265 3.64 17.33 5.61
CA PHE A 265 2.72 16.20 5.39
C PHE A 265 1.33 16.49 5.91
N LEU A 266 1.20 16.98 7.14
CA LEU A 266 -0.09 17.35 7.72
C LEU A 266 -0.81 18.43 6.91
N GLY A 267 -0.07 19.42 6.40
CA GLY A 267 -0.63 20.44 5.49
C GLY A 267 -1.12 19.86 4.17
N MET A 268 -0.35 18.97 3.55
CA MET A 268 -0.74 18.26 2.33
C MET A 268 -1.96 17.36 2.56
N LEU A 269 -1.96 16.62 3.67
CA LEU A 269 -3.07 15.73 4.05
C LEU A 269 -4.36 16.51 4.28
N LYS A 270 -4.29 17.60 5.07
CA LYS A 270 -5.42 18.49 5.33
C LYS A 270 -6.03 18.99 4.02
N LYS A 271 -5.21 19.57 3.15
CA LYS A 271 -5.65 20.08 1.85
C LYS A 271 -6.36 18.98 1.04
N ARG A 272 -5.77 17.79 0.93
CA ARG A 272 -6.38 16.68 0.18
C ARG A 272 -7.70 16.23 0.79
N VAL A 273 -7.78 16.11 2.11
CA VAL A 273 -9.01 15.71 2.81
C VAL A 273 -10.10 16.75 2.65
N GLU A 274 -9.78 18.04 2.73
CA GLU A 274 -10.74 19.13 2.48
C GLU A 274 -11.24 19.13 1.03
N GLU A 275 -10.36 18.94 0.04
CA GLU A 275 -10.73 18.79 -1.38
C GLU A 275 -11.72 17.64 -1.58
N ILE A 276 -11.46 16.49 -0.95
CA ILE A 276 -12.32 15.31 -1.05
C ILE A 276 -13.67 15.57 -0.36
N ARG A 277 -13.67 16.12 0.86
CA ARG A 277 -14.90 16.39 1.63
C ARG A 277 -15.81 17.39 0.92
N GLN A 278 -15.26 18.41 0.27
CA GLN A 278 -16.02 19.41 -0.49
C GLN A 278 -16.51 18.90 -1.85
N ASN A 279 -15.95 17.80 -2.35
CA ASN A 279 -16.31 17.28 -3.67
C ASN A 279 -17.64 16.53 -3.63
N THR A 280 -18.68 17.10 -4.24
CA THR A 280 -20.01 16.51 -4.38
C THR A 280 -20.26 15.91 -5.77
N ASN A 281 -19.31 16.09 -6.71
CA ASN A 281 -19.42 15.57 -8.07
C ASN A 281 -18.04 15.10 -8.55
N PRO A 282 -17.61 13.87 -8.18
CA PRO A 282 -16.30 13.34 -8.55
C PRO A 282 -16.15 13.23 -10.07
N SER A 283 -15.14 13.89 -10.60
CA SER A 283 -14.85 13.89 -12.03
C SER A 283 -14.23 12.55 -12.48
N VAL A 284 -14.41 12.26 -13.76
CA VAL A 284 -13.73 11.15 -14.41
C VAL A 284 -12.39 11.61 -14.98
N LEU A 285 -11.43 10.69 -15.05
CA LEU A 285 -10.10 10.96 -15.62
C LEU A 285 -10.21 11.40 -17.09
N ASP A 286 -10.99 10.65 -17.88
CA ASP A 286 -11.23 10.91 -19.29
C ASP A 286 -12.72 10.68 -19.60
N PRO A 287 -13.49 11.74 -19.91
CA PRO A 287 -14.91 11.61 -20.25
C PRO A 287 -15.18 10.70 -21.46
N THR A 288 -14.24 10.63 -22.40
CA THR A 288 -14.36 9.74 -23.57
C THR A 288 -13.98 8.30 -23.29
N ARG A 289 -13.33 8.00 -22.15
CA ARG A 289 -12.76 6.71 -21.76
C ARG A 289 -11.75 6.14 -22.76
N ASN A 290 -11.12 7.01 -23.56
CA ASN A 290 -10.11 6.62 -24.55
C ASN A 290 -8.69 6.60 -23.99
N ASP A 291 -8.43 7.26 -22.85
CA ASP A 291 -7.14 7.20 -22.17
C ASP A 291 -6.78 5.74 -21.84
N PHE A 292 -5.50 5.43 -22.03
CA PHE A 292 -4.98 4.09 -21.77
C PHE A 292 -5.24 3.63 -20.33
N ARG A 293 -5.24 4.54 -19.34
CA ARG A 293 -5.52 4.24 -17.94
C ARG A 293 -6.96 3.76 -17.74
N CYS A 294 -7.93 4.41 -18.40
CA CYS A 294 -9.32 3.96 -18.40
C CYS A 294 -9.49 2.61 -19.08
N LYS A 295 -8.79 2.38 -20.21
CA LYS A 295 -8.89 1.14 -20.99
C LYS A 295 -8.25 -0.07 -20.32
N TYR A 296 -7.07 0.11 -19.69
CA TYR A 296 -6.23 -1.01 -19.27
C TYR A 296 -6.02 -1.10 -17.76
N LEU A 297 -6.03 0.02 -17.04
CA LEU A 297 -5.76 0.06 -15.62
C LEU A 297 -7.02 0.14 -14.75
N CYS A 298 -8.09 0.80 -15.25
CA CYS A 298 -9.30 0.99 -14.47
C CYS A 298 -10.24 -0.21 -14.58
N HIS A 299 -10.53 -0.84 -13.45
CA HIS A 299 -11.49 -1.92 -13.35
C HIS A 299 -12.93 -1.44 -13.65
N PHE A 300 -13.31 -0.28 -13.15
CA PHE A 300 -14.67 0.24 -13.20
C PHE A 300 -15.12 0.67 -14.61
N CYS A 301 -14.18 0.99 -15.49
CA CYS A 301 -14.47 1.25 -16.89
C CYS A 301 -14.79 -0.02 -17.71
N LYS A 302 -14.54 -1.21 -17.15
CA LYS A 302 -14.78 -2.50 -17.82
C LYS A 302 -15.98 -3.25 -17.26
N ASN A 303 -16.31 -3.03 -15.99
CA ASN A 303 -17.35 -3.77 -15.29
C ASN A 303 -18.64 -2.95 -15.18
N LYS A 304 -19.74 -3.65 -14.98
CA LYS A 304 -21.09 -3.10 -14.90
C LYS A 304 -21.69 -3.46 -13.54
N PHE A 305 -22.60 -2.64 -13.06
CA PHE A 305 -23.53 -3.08 -12.00
C PHE A 305 -24.49 -4.11 -12.56
N GLU A 306 -25.01 -4.97 -11.70
CA GLU A 306 -26.00 -5.96 -12.09
C GLU A 306 -27.25 -5.27 -12.69
N GLY A 307 -27.70 -5.75 -13.84
CA GLY A 307 -28.85 -5.20 -14.56
C GLY A 307 -28.56 -3.91 -15.36
N GLU A 308 -27.36 -3.34 -15.30
CA GLU A 308 -27.03 -2.12 -16.04
C GLU A 308 -26.38 -2.41 -17.40
N THR A 309 -26.63 -1.54 -18.36
CA THR A 309 -26.04 -1.62 -19.71
C THR A 309 -24.70 -0.89 -19.79
N ASP A 310 -24.57 0.19 -19.06
CA ASP A 310 -23.37 1.02 -18.99
C ASP A 310 -22.35 0.43 -18.01
N ASN A 311 -21.09 0.82 -18.16
CA ASN A 311 -20.08 0.49 -17.15
C ASN A 311 -20.31 1.28 -15.85
N MET A 312 -19.68 0.81 -14.76
CA MET A 312 -19.89 1.38 -13.42
C MET A 312 -19.61 2.89 -13.37
N CYS A 313 -18.55 3.35 -14.05
CA CYS A 313 -18.15 4.74 -14.08
C CYS A 313 -19.21 5.63 -14.74
N ILE A 314 -19.76 5.21 -15.90
CA ILE A 314 -20.83 5.96 -16.62
C ILE A 314 -22.13 5.90 -15.83
N THR A 315 -22.48 4.76 -15.26
CA THR A 315 -23.70 4.62 -14.44
C THR A 315 -23.69 5.60 -13.27
N ILE A 316 -22.60 5.64 -12.52
CA ILE A 316 -22.47 6.56 -11.38
C ILE A 316 -22.51 8.03 -11.82
N GLU A 317 -21.82 8.38 -12.91
CA GLU A 317 -21.82 9.75 -13.44
C GLU A 317 -23.24 10.23 -13.78
N LYS A 318 -24.05 9.39 -14.45
CA LYS A 318 -25.45 9.67 -14.76
C LYS A 318 -26.32 9.81 -13.51
N GLU A 319 -26.13 8.90 -12.54
CA GLU A 319 -26.91 8.91 -11.31
C GLU A 319 -26.57 10.09 -10.40
N LEU A 320 -25.30 10.51 -10.32
CA LEU A 320 -24.91 11.70 -9.56
C LEU A 320 -25.64 12.95 -10.08
N VAL A 321 -25.79 13.08 -11.40
CA VAL A 321 -26.52 14.20 -12.01
C VAL A 321 -28.03 14.11 -11.72
N GLN A 322 -28.60 12.92 -11.70
CA GLN A 322 -30.06 12.72 -11.55
C GLN A 322 -30.53 12.71 -10.10
N LEU A 323 -29.75 12.09 -9.20
CA LEU A 323 -30.16 11.77 -7.84
C LEU A 323 -29.38 12.55 -6.77
N GLY A 324 -28.21 13.04 -7.12
CA GLY A 324 -27.26 13.61 -6.16
C GLY A 324 -26.48 12.55 -5.38
N MET A 325 -25.44 13.01 -4.67
CA MET A 325 -24.46 12.12 -4.03
C MET A 325 -25.07 11.23 -2.94
N ASP A 326 -25.90 11.78 -2.07
CA ASP A 326 -26.44 11.03 -0.92
C ASP A 326 -27.32 9.85 -1.37
N GLU A 327 -28.14 10.04 -2.40
CA GLU A 327 -28.98 8.96 -2.95
C GLU A 327 -28.15 7.94 -3.73
N VAL A 328 -27.08 8.37 -4.42
CA VAL A 328 -26.15 7.44 -5.08
C VAL A 328 -25.43 6.59 -4.04
N VAL A 329 -24.95 7.17 -2.94
CA VAL A 329 -24.32 6.41 -1.85
C VAL A 329 -25.29 5.37 -1.29
N LYS A 330 -26.54 5.74 -0.96
CA LYS A 330 -27.54 4.79 -0.47
C LYS A 330 -27.81 3.65 -1.46
N LYS A 331 -27.92 3.98 -2.75
CA LYS A 331 -28.30 3.03 -3.80
C LYS A 331 -27.16 2.10 -4.21
N ARG A 332 -25.92 2.59 -4.23
CA ARG A 332 -24.78 1.95 -4.92
C ARG A 332 -23.64 1.52 -3.98
N THR A 333 -23.78 1.71 -2.68
CA THR A 333 -22.80 1.16 -1.74
C THR A 333 -22.79 -0.36 -1.84
N ALA A 334 -21.57 -0.94 -1.90
CA ALA A 334 -21.40 -2.38 -1.95
C ALA A 334 -21.95 -3.05 -0.67
N PRO A 335 -22.61 -4.21 -0.78
CA PRO A 335 -23.32 -4.83 0.37
C PRO A 335 -22.45 -5.09 1.59
N ASP A 336 -21.17 -5.45 1.37
CA ASP A 336 -20.23 -5.78 2.45
C ASP A 336 -19.32 -4.59 2.82
N PHE A 337 -19.66 -3.39 2.33
CA PHE A 337 -18.84 -2.23 2.61
C PHE A 337 -19.11 -1.69 4.00
N ASN A 338 -18.12 -1.86 4.88
CA ASN A 338 -18.06 -1.16 6.15
C ASN A 338 -17.02 -0.04 6.03
N ILE A 339 -17.48 1.20 6.17
CA ILE A 339 -16.57 2.34 6.30
C ILE A 339 -15.93 2.19 7.67
N GLY A 340 -14.69 1.66 7.69
CA GLY A 340 -13.94 1.48 8.93
C GLY A 340 -13.68 2.83 9.60
N PHE A 341 -14.33 3.06 10.73
CA PHE A 341 -14.07 4.21 11.59
C PHE A 341 -12.92 3.89 12.54
N TYR A 342 -12.12 4.91 12.84
CA TYR A 342 -11.29 4.89 14.02
C TYR A 342 -12.19 5.25 15.22
N GLU A 343 -12.45 4.28 16.08
CA GLU A 343 -13.02 4.55 17.39
C GLU A 343 -11.87 5.03 18.28
N ALA A 344 -11.86 6.32 18.61
CA ALA A 344 -10.91 6.82 19.58
C ALA A 344 -11.06 6.01 20.89
N PRO A 345 -9.95 5.55 21.49
CA PRO A 345 -10.04 4.92 22.79
C PRO A 345 -10.67 5.91 23.76
N GLY A 346 -11.77 5.46 24.43
CA GLY A 346 -12.51 6.24 25.41
C GLY A 346 -11.71 6.53 26.66
#